data_1cf3bcdb7cc21d179689372ea42d6b3b
#
_entry.id   1cf3bcdb7cc21d179689372ea42d6b3b
#
_cell.length_a   1.000
_cell.length_b   1.000
_cell.length_c   1.000
_cell.angle_alpha   90.00
_cell.angle_beta   90.00
_cell.angle_gamma   90.00
#
_symmetry.space_group_name_H-M   'P 1'
#
loop_
_entity.id
_entity.type
_entity.pdbx_description
1 polymer ?
#
loop_
_entity_poly.entity_id
_entity_poly.type
_entity_poly.pdbx_seq_one_letter_code
_entity_poly.pdbx_strand_id
1 'polypeptide(L)' 'MFQPILRRKQVEAYLGISRSSIYAMVLEGSFPKPLKIDRRSVGWRPEDIESWLLQKQEAAEGKRA' A
#
# COMPACT_ATOMS: atom_id res chain seq x y z
N MET A 1 2.05 2.11 -21.10
CA MET A 1 1.62 3.34 -20.43
C MET A 1 2.28 3.50 -19.10
N PHE A 2 2.81 4.66 -18.86
CA PHE A 2 3.54 4.95 -17.64
C PHE A 2 2.56 5.30 -16.53
N GLN A 3 2.67 4.62 -15.37
CA GLN A 3 1.81 4.92 -14.23
C GLN A 3 2.61 5.66 -13.17
N PRO A 4 2.02 6.70 -12.56
CA PRO A 4 2.72 7.42 -11.52
C PRO A 4 2.90 6.56 -10.27
N ILE A 5 3.99 6.84 -9.57
CA ILE A 5 4.24 6.20 -8.27
C ILE A 5 3.45 6.97 -7.20
N LEU A 6 2.80 6.23 -6.32
CA LEU A 6 2.06 6.85 -5.23
C LEU A 6 3.00 7.12 -4.07
N ARG A 7 3.04 8.38 -3.64
CA ARG A 7 3.83 8.77 -2.48
C ARG A 7 3.08 8.42 -1.20
N ARG A 8 3.82 8.40 -0.08
CA ARG A 8 3.23 8.02 1.20
C ARG A 8 1.95 8.81 1.52
N LYS A 9 2.00 10.11 1.32
CA LYS A 9 0.82 10.92 1.62
C LYS A 9 -0.36 10.57 0.74
N GLN A 10 -0.08 10.24 -0.50
CA GLN A 10 -1.14 9.83 -1.43
C GLN A 10 -1.73 8.49 -1.02
N VAL A 11 -0.89 7.58 -0.57
CA VAL A 11 -1.37 6.28 -0.09
C VAL A 11 -2.22 6.46 1.15
N GLU A 12 -1.80 7.32 2.07
CA GLU A 12 -2.58 7.60 3.27
C GLU A 12 -3.97 8.11 2.92
N ALA A 13 -4.03 9.04 1.98
CA ALA A 13 -5.30 9.62 1.57
C ALA A 13 -6.17 8.61 0.83
N TYR A 14 -5.54 7.83 -0.03
CA TYR A 14 -6.26 6.86 -0.85
C TYR A 14 -6.87 5.75 0.01
N LEU A 15 -6.11 5.26 0.97
CA LEU A 15 -6.55 4.14 1.81
C LEU A 15 -7.20 4.58 3.11
N GLY A 16 -7.02 5.83 3.48
CA GLY A 16 -7.58 6.35 4.73
C GLY A 16 -6.91 5.78 5.97
N ILE A 17 -5.61 5.47 5.89
CA ILE A 17 -4.86 4.95 7.02
C ILE A 17 -3.71 5.89 7.35
N SER A 18 -3.24 5.80 8.58
CA SER A 18 -2.21 6.71 9.04
C SER A 18 -0.82 6.24 8.64
N ARG A 19 0.13 7.18 8.72
CA ARG A 19 1.53 6.89 8.45
C ARG A 19 2.03 5.76 9.34
N SER A 20 1.70 5.82 10.62
CA SER A 20 2.14 4.80 11.57
C SER A 20 1.63 3.43 11.19
N SER A 21 0.37 3.36 10.77
CA SER A 21 -0.23 2.09 10.35
C SER A 21 0.47 1.53 9.12
N ILE A 22 0.78 2.40 8.15
CA ILE A 22 1.47 1.97 6.95
C ILE A 22 2.82 1.34 7.30
N TYR A 23 3.62 2.04 8.09
CA TYR A 23 4.94 1.54 8.42
C TYR A 23 4.90 0.29 9.29
N ALA A 24 3.94 0.21 10.20
CA ALA A 24 3.77 -0.99 11.00
C ALA A 24 3.47 -2.20 10.13
N MET A 25 2.59 -2.02 9.14
CA MET A 25 2.23 -3.11 8.24
C MET A 25 3.39 -3.49 7.32
N VAL A 26 4.19 -2.52 6.92
CA VAL A 26 5.38 -2.82 6.12
C VAL A 26 6.34 -3.68 6.92
N LEU A 27 6.55 -3.35 8.18
CA LEU A 27 7.44 -4.12 9.04
C LEU A 27 6.91 -5.53 9.30
N GLU A 28 5.61 -5.67 9.42
CA GLU A 28 4.98 -6.98 9.60
C GLU A 28 5.02 -7.83 8.34
N GLY A 29 5.21 -7.20 7.20
CA GLY A 29 5.15 -7.89 5.94
C GLY A 29 3.75 -8.00 5.37
N SER A 30 2.78 -7.30 5.96
CA SER A 30 1.39 -7.37 5.49
C SER A 30 1.03 -6.24 4.54
N PHE A 31 1.96 -5.37 4.22
CA PHE A 31 1.78 -4.29 3.27
C PHE A 31 2.95 -4.28 2.31
N PRO A 32 2.75 -3.90 1.04
CA PRO A 32 3.85 -3.90 0.07
C PRO A 32 4.99 -3.00 0.53
N LYS A 33 6.21 -3.42 0.28
CA LYS A 33 7.37 -2.61 0.61
C LYS A 33 7.45 -1.44 -0.35
N PRO A 34 7.78 -0.25 0.15
CA PRO A 34 7.93 0.90 -0.73
C PRO A 34 9.15 0.75 -1.62
N LEU A 35 9.03 1.30 -2.82
CA LEU A 35 10.16 1.38 -3.74
C LEU A 35 10.92 2.66 -3.45
N LYS A 36 12.23 2.56 -3.47
CA LYS A 36 13.05 3.74 -3.29
C LYS A 36 13.17 4.47 -4.63
N ILE A 37 12.65 5.67 -4.69
CA ILE A 37 12.64 6.46 -5.91
C ILE A 37 13.95 7.25 -6.03
N ASP A 38 14.34 7.89 -4.94
CA ASP A 38 15.62 8.57 -4.86
C ASP A 38 16.05 8.58 -3.39
N ARG A 39 17.06 9.38 -3.07
CA ARG A 39 17.64 9.36 -1.73
C ARG A 39 16.64 9.61 -0.62
N ARG A 40 15.62 10.43 -0.89
CA ARG A 40 14.69 10.89 0.14
C ARG A 40 13.26 10.50 -0.12
N SER A 41 13.01 9.88 -1.25
CA SER A 41 11.65 9.61 -1.68
C SER A 41 11.41 8.13 -1.83
N VAL A 42 10.30 7.68 -1.27
CA VAL A 42 9.83 6.31 -1.49
C VAL A 42 8.40 6.39 -1.97
N GLY A 43 7.95 5.32 -2.58
CA GLY A 43 6.58 5.27 -3.06
C GLY A 43 6.19 3.84 -3.39
N TRP A 44 4.97 3.69 -3.82
CA TRP A 44 4.40 2.38 -4.16
C TRP A 44 3.84 2.44 -5.56
N ARG A 45 3.92 1.34 -6.27
CA ARG A 45 3.26 1.25 -7.57
C ARG A 45 1.76 1.13 -7.34
N PRO A 46 0.94 1.81 -8.14
CA PRO A 46 -0.52 1.69 -7.98
C PRO A 46 -1.00 0.25 -8.04
N GLU A 47 -0.40 -0.56 -8.90
CA GLU A 47 -0.80 -1.95 -9.03
C GLU A 47 -0.53 -2.76 -7.77
N ASP A 48 0.53 -2.43 -7.04
CA ASP A 48 0.83 -3.11 -5.78
C ASP A 48 -0.21 -2.78 -4.73
N ILE A 49 -0.63 -1.52 -4.68
CA ILE A 49 -1.66 -1.09 -3.74
C ILE A 49 -3.00 -1.75 -4.07
N GLU A 50 -3.32 -1.81 -5.35
CA GLU A 50 -4.57 -2.45 -5.77
C GLU A 50 -4.57 -3.94 -5.47
N SER A 51 -3.45 -4.60 -5.68
CA SER A 51 -3.33 -6.01 -5.34
C SER A 51 -3.54 -6.24 -3.84
N TRP A 52 -2.97 -5.36 -3.04
CA TRP A 52 -3.12 -5.44 -1.59
C TRP A 52 -4.58 -5.28 -1.18
N LEU A 53 -5.26 -4.30 -1.77
CA LEU A 53 -6.67 -4.08 -1.50
C LEU A 53 -7.51 -5.29 -1.89
N LEU A 54 -7.20 -5.87 -3.03
CA LEU A 54 -7.92 -7.03 -3.51
C LEU A 54 -7.75 -8.21 -2.56
N GLN A 55 -6.54 -8.41 -2.06
CA GLN A 55 -6.30 -9.47 -1.09
C GLN A 55 -7.08 -9.25 0.20
N LYS A 56 -7.17 -8.00 0.65
CA LYS A 56 -7.93 -7.67 1.84
C LYS A 56 -9.41 -7.94 1.63
N GLN A 57 -9.91 -7.60 0.46
CA GLN A 57 -11.30 -7.82 0.13
C GLN A 57 -11.62 -9.32 0.10
N GLU A 58 -10.76 -10.10 -0.53
CA GLU A 58 -10.95 -11.55 -0.61
C GLU A 58 -10.91 -12.19 0.77
N ALA A 59 -10.00 -11.74 1.62
CA ALA A 59 -9.90 -12.26 2.97
C ALA A 59 -11.17 -11.97 3.77
N ALA A 60 -11.69 -10.75 3.61
CA ALA A 60 -12.92 -10.38 4.31
C ALA A 60 -14.10 -11.19 3.83
N GLU A 61 -14.20 -11.41 2.52
CA GLU A 61 -15.27 -12.21 1.95
C GLU A 61 -15.16 -13.67 2.38
N GLY A 62 -13.95 -14.18 2.40
CA GLY A 62 -13.72 -15.54 2.84
C GLY A 62 -14.12 -15.75 4.29
N LYS A 63 -13.87 -14.76 5.13
CA LYS A 63 -14.24 -14.86 6.53
C LYS A 63 -15.74 -14.87 6.74
N ARG A 64 -16.48 -14.30 5.82
CA ARG A 64 -17.94 -14.26 5.93
C ARG A 64 -18.58 -15.57 5.57
N ALA A 65 -17.90 -16.30 4.71
CA ALA A 65 -18.42 -17.59 4.28
C ALA A 65 -18.33 -18.62 5.39
#